data_b06fd6b5a8dcfbd116e360f13c21a706
#
_entry.id   b06fd6b5a8dcfbd116e360f13c21a706
#
_cell.length_a   1.000
_cell.length_b   1.000
_cell.length_c   1.000
_cell.angle_alpha   90.00
_cell.angle_beta   90.00
_cell.angle_gamma   90.00
#
_symmetry.space_group_name_H-M   'P 1'
#
loop_
_entity.id
_entity.type
_entity.pdbx_description
1 polymer ?
#
loop_
_entity_poly.entity_id
_entity_poly.type
_entity_poly.pdbx_seq_one_letter_code
_entity_poly.pdbx_strand_id
1 'polypeptide(L)'
;MNDIKTLTAEAVDLLRSMIAIPSASFNEEEVCGHISSWLEDKGVVHERVGNNIIAEHIIDSSYPNLMMCAHIDTVTAGEDYDFDPYEPDYQKAAEVIGAIRGEKLHTDDLVAGLGSNDDGASVVSMIAAYRYFTSSRQGGSTVSFTPAATDTNTIKCNLVLALTCEEERSGKNGMTGLWGSRLCSRNEAAEGATAIDYAIVGEPTGMKAATAERGLMVIDATAHGTSGHAARNEGVNALYIAMEDICRLRQHEFGRISQKMGKVNLNVTQINAGTAHNVVPDRCDFVIDIRPTEQYRNEEILQELQKICSSTLRARNLANRSSATFVDSPLQKATEELGIEAFSSPTTSDWMRISCDAVKMGPGDSSRSHKKNEYVLVSEISEGIKTYIDFLNTL
;
A
#
# COMPACT_ATOMS: atom_id res chain seq x y z
N MET A 1 6.02 -14.27 -26.00
CA MET A 1 7.29 -14.19 -25.23
C MET A 1 8.14 -12.97 -25.60
N ASN A 2 8.25 -12.57 -26.89
CA ASN A 2 9.03 -11.36 -27.23
C ASN A 2 8.43 -10.07 -26.65
N ASP A 3 7.11 -10.02 -26.48
CA ASP A 3 6.42 -8.85 -25.95
C ASP A 3 6.74 -8.59 -24.46
N ILE A 4 6.77 -9.64 -23.64
CA ILE A 4 7.09 -9.50 -22.20
C ILE A 4 8.53 -9.04 -21.99
N LYS A 5 9.49 -9.52 -22.78
CA LYS A 5 10.88 -9.07 -22.68
C LYS A 5 11.03 -7.58 -22.99
N THR A 6 10.35 -7.09 -24.03
CA THR A 6 10.36 -5.68 -24.39
C THR A 6 9.70 -4.84 -23.30
N LEU A 7 8.53 -5.27 -22.79
CA LEU A 7 7.83 -4.61 -21.69
C LEU A 7 8.69 -4.57 -20.42
N THR A 8 9.38 -5.68 -20.10
CA THR A 8 10.29 -5.74 -18.95
C THR A 8 11.46 -4.78 -19.10
N ALA A 9 12.09 -4.72 -20.30
CA ALA A 9 13.20 -3.79 -20.51
C ALA A 9 12.74 -2.32 -20.36
N GLU A 10 11.61 -1.95 -20.96
CA GLU A 10 11.04 -0.60 -20.81
C GLU A 10 10.65 -0.30 -19.37
N ALA A 11 10.10 -1.27 -18.62
CA ALA A 11 9.78 -1.14 -17.21
C ALA A 11 11.03 -0.91 -16.34
N VAL A 12 12.09 -1.66 -16.59
CA VAL A 12 13.39 -1.50 -15.90
C VAL A 12 14.01 -0.13 -16.17
N ASP A 13 13.98 0.33 -17.43
CA ASP A 13 14.51 1.65 -17.79
C ASP A 13 13.71 2.77 -17.14
N LEU A 14 12.38 2.66 -17.14
CA LEU A 14 11.52 3.63 -16.44
C LEU A 14 11.80 3.63 -14.94
N LEU A 15 11.87 2.46 -14.29
CA LEU A 15 12.13 2.38 -12.86
C LEU A 15 13.47 2.99 -12.47
N ARG A 16 14.54 2.70 -13.23
CA ARG A 16 15.85 3.31 -13.01
C ARG A 16 15.81 4.83 -13.11
N SER A 17 15.06 5.36 -14.07
CA SER A 17 14.91 6.83 -14.20
C SER A 17 14.02 7.44 -13.11
N MET A 18 13.03 6.72 -12.60
CA MET A 18 12.21 7.15 -11.45
C MET A 18 13.06 7.26 -10.18
N ILE A 19 13.89 6.26 -9.89
CA ILE A 19 14.76 6.21 -8.71
C ILE A 19 15.71 7.43 -8.67
N ALA A 20 16.21 7.87 -9.82
CA ALA A 20 17.08 9.03 -9.91
C ALA A 20 16.39 10.36 -9.53
N ILE A 21 15.08 10.36 -9.32
CA ILE A 21 14.28 11.51 -8.94
C ILE A 21 13.77 11.31 -7.50
N PRO A 22 14.32 12.01 -6.49
CA PRO A 22 13.82 11.90 -5.12
C PRO A 22 12.35 12.24 -5.03
N SER A 23 11.54 11.30 -4.53
CA SER A 23 10.07 11.39 -4.51
C SER A 23 9.48 11.11 -3.12
N ALA A 24 10.13 11.61 -2.07
CA ALA A 24 9.56 11.47 -0.72
C ALA A 24 8.15 12.06 -0.66
N SER A 25 7.23 11.43 0.11
CA SER A 25 5.83 11.89 0.23
C SER A 25 5.73 13.41 0.41
N PHE A 26 4.82 14.04 -0.32
CA PHE A 26 4.59 15.48 -0.49
C PHE A 26 5.59 16.21 -1.43
N ASN A 27 6.53 15.49 -2.07
CA ASN A 27 7.52 16.04 -3.02
C ASN A 27 7.56 15.23 -4.32
N GLU A 28 6.43 14.69 -4.78
CA GLU A 28 6.35 13.76 -5.91
C GLU A 28 6.17 14.46 -7.27
N GLU A 29 6.13 15.79 -7.31
CA GLU A 29 5.79 16.55 -8.54
C GLU A 29 6.73 16.21 -9.70
N GLU A 30 8.04 16.08 -9.44
CA GLU A 30 9.03 15.82 -10.47
C GLU A 30 8.91 14.40 -11.03
N VAL A 31 8.81 13.37 -10.16
CA VAL A 31 8.64 11.97 -10.60
C VAL A 31 7.30 11.78 -11.29
N CYS A 32 6.21 12.41 -10.80
CA CYS A 32 4.90 12.39 -11.45
C CYS A 32 4.98 12.99 -12.86
N GLY A 33 5.67 14.15 -13.02
CA GLY A 33 5.92 14.78 -14.32
C GLY A 33 6.73 13.89 -15.26
N HIS A 34 7.75 13.21 -14.73
CA HIS A 34 8.58 12.28 -15.49
C HIS A 34 7.77 11.07 -16.01
N ILE A 35 6.98 10.43 -15.14
CA ILE A 35 6.11 9.30 -15.53
C ILE A 35 5.05 9.77 -16.54
N SER A 36 4.44 10.93 -16.34
CA SER A 36 3.46 11.52 -17.27
C SER A 36 4.07 11.70 -18.65
N SER A 37 5.25 12.33 -18.76
CA SER A 37 5.94 12.52 -20.04
C SER A 37 6.31 11.19 -20.70
N TRP A 38 6.73 10.19 -19.93
CA TRP A 38 7.03 8.86 -20.44
C TRP A 38 5.77 8.17 -21.00
N LEU A 39 4.63 8.30 -20.32
CA LEU A 39 3.35 7.76 -20.77
C LEU A 39 2.88 8.45 -22.07
N GLU A 40 3.06 9.77 -22.19
CA GLU A 40 2.79 10.53 -23.43
C GLU A 40 3.65 10.02 -24.59
N ASP A 41 4.95 9.83 -24.37
CA ASP A 41 5.88 9.29 -25.38
C ASP A 41 5.49 7.87 -25.84
N LYS A 42 4.87 7.10 -24.96
CA LYS A 42 4.33 5.76 -25.26
C LYS A 42 2.90 5.78 -25.80
N GLY A 43 2.31 6.95 -25.99
CA GLY A 43 0.96 7.11 -26.54
C GLY A 43 -0.17 6.71 -25.59
N VAL A 44 0.07 6.69 -24.29
CA VAL A 44 -0.94 6.41 -23.27
C VAL A 44 -1.66 7.71 -22.90
N VAL A 45 -2.96 7.76 -23.22
CA VAL A 45 -3.83 8.89 -22.81
C VAL A 45 -4.07 8.80 -21.31
N HIS A 46 -3.77 9.87 -20.60
CA HIS A 46 -3.95 9.96 -19.16
C HIS A 46 -4.21 11.39 -18.73
N GLU A 47 -4.60 11.56 -17.47
CA GLU A 47 -4.71 12.89 -16.83
C GLU A 47 -3.88 12.91 -15.54
N ARG A 48 -3.39 14.10 -15.18
CA ARG A 48 -2.81 14.37 -13.87
C ARG A 48 -3.84 15.02 -12.95
N VAL A 49 -3.99 14.45 -11.76
CA VAL A 49 -4.81 15.00 -10.67
C VAL A 49 -3.89 15.33 -9.50
N GLY A 50 -3.37 16.55 -9.47
CA GLY A 50 -2.23 16.90 -8.60
C GLY A 50 -1.00 16.07 -8.97
N ASN A 51 -0.44 15.34 -8.00
CA ASN A 51 0.67 14.42 -8.21
C ASN A 51 0.22 12.97 -8.44
N ASN A 52 -1.05 12.75 -8.81
CA ASN A 52 -1.53 11.44 -9.22
C ASN A 52 -1.71 11.38 -10.73
N ILE A 53 -1.61 10.19 -11.30
CA ILE A 53 -1.85 9.92 -12.72
C ILE A 53 -2.98 8.92 -12.86
N ILE A 54 -3.97 9.22 -13.72
CA ILE A 54 -5.08 8.33 -14.02
C ILE A 54 -5.14 8.11 -15.52
N ALA A 55 -5.10 6.85 -15.96
CA ALA A 55 -5.35 6.46 -17.34
C ALA A 55 -6.53 5.49 -17.40
N GLU A 56 -7.43 5.70 -18.35
CA GLU A 56 -8.64 4.90 -18.50
C GLU A 56 -8.71 4.29 -19.90
N HIS A 57 -9.04 3.02 -19.97
CA HIS A 57 -9.31 2.30 -21.21
C HIS A 57 -10.67 1.62 -21.11
N ILE A 58 -11.69 2.31 -21.63
CA ILE A 58 -13.06 1.84 -21.62
C ILE A 58 -13.35 1.11 -22.93
N ILE A 59 -13.50 -0.22 -22.86
CA ILE A 59 -13.80 -1.09 -23.99
C ILE A 59 -15.30 -1.15 -24.23
N ASP A 60 -16.07 -1.35 -23.15
CA ASP A 60 -17.54 -1.44 -23.17
C ASP A 60 -18.11 -0.95 -21.83
N SER A 61 -19.10 -0.08 -21.89
CA SER A 61 -19.75 0.47 -20.68
C SER A 61 -20.50 -0.56 -19.84
N SER A 62 -20.78 -1.75 -20.40
CA SER A 62 -21.39 -2.87 -19.68
C SER A 62 -20.37 -3.72 -18.89
N TYR A 63 -19.08 -3.57 -19.19
CA TYR A 63 -18.03 -4.30 -18.51
C TYR A 63 -17.73 -3.68 -17.13
N PRO A 64 -17.28 -4.50 -16.17
CA PRO A 64 -16.78 -3.97 -14.91
C PRO A 64 -15.49 -3.16 -15.12
N ASN A 65 -15.29 -2.15 -14.31
CA ASN A 65 -14.06 -1.36 -14.29
C ASN A 65 -13.10 -1.95 -13.25
N LEU A 66 -11.92 -2.38 -13.71
CA LEU A 66 -10.84 -2.86 -12.87
C LEU A 66 -9.76 -1.79 -12.76
N MET A 67 -9.45 -1.39 -11.55
CA MET A 67 -8.36 -0.45 -11.24
C MET A 67 -7.09 -1.21 -10.88
N MET A 68 -5.98 -0.84 -11.50
CA MET A 68 -4.62 -1.15 -11.03
C MET A 68 -4.07 0.10 -10.36
N CYS A 69 -3.74 0.00 -9.08
CA CYS A 69 -3.29 1.12 -8.25
C CYS A 69 -1.93 0.82 -7.64
N ALA A 70 -0.98 1.77 -7.76
CA ALA A 70 0.35 1.69 -7.17
C ALA A 70 0.84 3.09 -6.80
N HIS A 71 1.68 3.24 -5.75
CA HIS A 71 2.13 4.55 -5.33
C HIS A 71 3.51 4.92 -5.91
N ILE A 72 3.71 6.22 -6.15
CA ILE A 72 4.96 6.77 -6.73
C ILE A 72 5.83 7.47 -5.70
N ASP A 73 5.32 7.70 -4.51
CA ASP A 73 6.08 8.29 -3.42
C ASP A 73 6.91 7.25 -2.67
N THR A 74 7.91 7.74 -1.94
CA THR A 74 8.80 6.93 -1.11
C THR A 74 8.91 7.52 0.29
N VAL A 75 9.44 6.74 1.23
CA VAL A 75 9.95 7.27 2.49
C VAL A 75 11.19 8.12 2.24
N THR A 76 11.69 8.83 3.26
CA THR A 76 13.00 9.50 3.19
C THR A 76 14.12 8.45 3.30
N ALA A 77 15.15 8.58 2.45
CA ALA A 77 16.32 7.70 2.51
C ALA A 77 16.99 7.73 3.90
N GLY A 78 17.30 6.55 4.43
CA GLY A 78 18.16 6.42 5.62
C GLY A 78 19.61 6.80 5.31
N GLU A 79 20.39 7.15 6.35
CA GLU A 79 21.79 7.55 6.20
C GLU A 79 22.77 6.35 6.03
N ASP A 80 22.30 5.13 6.17
CA ASP A 80 23.13 3.92 6.28
C ASP A 80 23.16 3.05 5.02
N TYR A 81 22.76 3.58 3.84
CA TYR A 81 22.89 2.91 2.56
C TYR A 81 24.35 2.62 2.21
N ASP A 82 24.66 1.43 1.70
CA ASP A 82 26.00 1.06 1.25
C ASP A 82 26.32 1.57 -0.17
N PHE A 83 25.33 2.07 -0.91
CA PHE A 83 25.42 2.76 -2.20
C PHE A 83 24.46 3.96 -2.21
N ASP A 84 24.60 4.86 -3.18
CA ASP A 84 23.69 6.01 -3.29
C ASP A 84 22.24 5.52 -3.53
N PRO A 85 21.25 5.93 -2.73
CA PRO A 85 19.87 5.47 -2.88
C PRO A 85 19.17 6.00 -4.14
N TYR A 86 19.69 7.04 -4.78
CA TYR A 86 19.10 7.67 -5.96
C TYR A 86 19.94 7.46 -7.23
N GLU A 87 21.27 7.41 -7.10
CA GLU A 87 22.21 7.17 -8.18
C GLU A 87 23.15 6.01 -7.85
N PRO A 88 22.65 4.77 -7.72
CA PRO A 88 23.46 3.64 -7.29
C PRO A 88 24.54 3.29 -8.31
N ASP A 89 25.77 3.07 -7.83
CA ASP A 89 26.77 2.32 -8.59
C ASP A 89 26.28 0.86 -8.66
N TYR A 90 25.77 0.46 -9.83
CA TYR A 90 25.19 -0.87 -10.04
C TYR A 90 26.18 -2.02 -9.86
N GLN A 91 27.49 -1.80 -10.09
CA GLN A 91 28.51 -2.81 -9.79
C GLN A 91 28.58 -3.05 -8.29
N LYS A 92 28.69 -1.97 -7.52
CA LYS A 92 28.70 -2.03 -6.04
C LYS A 92 27.37 -2.57 -5.49
N ALA A 93 26.25 -2.14 -6.02
CA ALA A 93 24.93 -2.62 -5.62
C ALA A 93 24.79 -4.14 -5.84
N ALA A 94 25.22 -4.67 -7.00
CA ALA A 94 25.19 -6.09 -7.30
C ALA A 94 26.09 -6.90 -6.34
N GLU A 95 27.26 -6.38 -5.94
CA GLU A 95 28.14 -7.00 -4.96
C GLU A 95 27.51 -7.03 -3.56
N VAL A 96 26.98 -5.89 -3.10
CA VAL A 96 26.33 -5.77 -1.78
C VAL A 96 25.11 -6.66 -1.68
N ILE A 97 24.20 -6.58 -2.66
CA ILE A 97 22.96 -7.35 -2.67
C ILE A 97 23.24 -8.84 -2.87
N GLY A 98 24.19 -9.17 -3.75
CA GLY A 98 24.65 -10.56 -3.94
C GLY A 98 25.19 -11.18 -2.65
N ALA A 99 25.96 -10.42 -1.85
CA ALA A 99 26.43 -10.85 -0.53
C ALA A 99 25.27 -11.05 0.46
N ILE A 100 24.26 -10.18 0.48
CA ILE A 100 23.06 -10.30 1.32
C ILE A 100 22.28 -11.58 0.96
N ARG A 101 22.15 -11.87 -0.33
CA ARG A 101 21.39 -13.02 -0.86
C ARG A 101 22.19 -14.33 -0.86
N GLY A 102 23.50 -14.26 -0.73
CA GLY A 102 24.38 -15.42 -0.84
C GLY A 102 24.53 -15.95 -2.28
N GLU A 103 24.34 -15.10 -3.29
CA GLU A 103 24.46 -15.44 -4.70
C GLU A 103 25.21 -14.36 -5.50
N LYS A 104 25.73 -14.74 -6.67
CA LYS A 104 26.39 -13.77 -7.56
C LYS A 104 25.34 -13.09 -8.43
N LEU A 105 25.25 -11.77 -8.35
CA LEU A 105 24.41 -10.96 -9.21
C LEU A 105 25.25 -10.14 -10.20
N HIS A 106 24.68 -9.87 -11.37
CA HIS A 106 25.19 -8.94 -12.36
C HIS A 106 24.37 -7.65 -12.35
N THR A 107 24.89 -6.60 -12.92
CA THR A 107 24.24 -5.26 -12.99
C THR A 107 22.88 -5.27 -13.69
N ASP A 108 22.67 -6.24 -14.58
CA ASP A 108 21.43 -6.39 -15.34
C ASP A 108 20.40 -7.29 -14.65
N ASP A 109 20.75 -7.91 -13.51
CA ASP A 109 19.85 -8.79 -12.76
C ASP A 109 18.95 -8.03 -11.80
N LEU A 110 19.25 -6.75 -11.51
CA LEU A 110 18.56 -5.98 -10.49
C LEU A 110 18.37 -4.50 -10.85
N VAL A 111 17.39 -3.89 -10.20
CA VAL A 111 17.25 -2.46 -10.05
C VAL A 111 17.42 -2.14 -8.56
N ALA A 112 18.38 -1.29 -8.22
CA ALA A 112 18.70 -0.92 -6.85
C ALA A 112 18.40 0.56 -6.62
N GLY A 113 18.07 0.92 -5.39
CA GLY A 113 17.79 2.28 -4.96
C GLY A 113 16.46 2.40 -4.22
N LEU A 114 16.24 3.51 -3.56
CA LEU A 114 15.04 3.78 -2.78
C LEU A 114 13.80 3.82 -3.70
N GLY A 115 12.73 3.12 -3.29
CA GLY A 115 11.51 3.00 -4.07
C GLY A 115 11.60 2.01 -5.23
N SER A 116 12.71 1.28 -5.40
CA SER A 116 12.83 0.25 -6.42
C SER A 116 11.89 -0.93 -6.17
N ASN A 117 11.69 -1.28 -4.90
CA ASN A 117 10.86 -2.39 -4.45
C ASN A 117 9.50 -1.90 -3.95
N ASP A 118 9.46 -0.80 -3.20
CA ASP A 118 8.30 -0.20 -2.57
C ASP A 118 8.05 1.23 -3.08
N ASP A 119 7.18 1.46 -4.04
CA ASP A 119 6.34 0.54 -4.80
C ASP A 119 6.61 0.65 -6.31
N GLY A 120 7.80 1.18 -6.68
CA GLY A 120 8.18 1.44 -8.08
C GLY A 120 8.12 0.18 -8.96
N ALA A 121 8.44 -1.00 -8.39
CA ALA A 121 8.32 -2.26 -9.12
C ALA A 121 6.87 -2.55 -9.53
N SER A 122 5.87 -2.30 -8.66
CA SER A 122 4.45 -2.41 -9.00
C SER A 122 4.04 -1.34 -10.00
N VAL A 123 4.47 -0.08 -9.81
CA VAL A 123 4.19 1.02 -10.75
C VAL A 123 4.55 0.62 -12.18
N VAL A 124 5.81 0.23 -12.42
CA VAL A 124 6.26 -0.06 -13.77
C VAL A 124 5.68 -1.35 -14.33
N SER A 125 5.41 -2.36 -13.48
CA SER A 125 4.78 -3.61 -13.90
C SER A 125 3.31 -3.43 -14.26
N MET A 126 2.57 -2.59 -13.52
CA MET A 126 1.19 -2.24 -13.83
C MET A 126 1.09 -1.37 -15.09
N ILE A 127 1.98 -0.40 -15.28
CA ILE A 127 2.09 0.37 -16.53
C ILE A 127 2.30 -0.57 -17.71
N ALA A 128 3.23 -1.54 -17.57
CA ALA A 128 3.52 -2.50 -18.65
C ALA A 128 2.32 -3.40 -18.95
N ALA A 129 1.63 -3.92 -17.94
CA ALA A 129 0.42 -4.73 -18.10
C ALA A 129 -0.72 -3.91 -18.71
N TYR A 130 -0.95 -2.67 -18.27
CA TYR A 130 -1.93 -1.76 -18.87
C TYR A 130 -1.64 -1.54 -20.36
N ARG A 131 -0.39 -1.24 -20.72
CA ARG A 131 0.02 -1.04 -22.11
C ARG A 131 -0.12 -2.31 -22.94
N TYR A 132 0.08 -3.48 -22.38
CA TYR A 132 -0.12 -4.75 -23.10
C TYR A 132 -1.54 -4.87 -23.67
N PHE A 133 -2.55 -4.45 -22.93
CA PHE A 133 -3.95 -4.51 -23.35
C PHE A 133 -4.42 -3.28 -24.15
N THR A 134 -3.79 -2.13 -23.95
CA THR A 134 -4.24 -0.86 -24.55
C THR A 134 -3.46 -0.45 -25.80
N SER A 135 -2.23 -0.96 -26.01
CA SER A 135 -1.37 -0.65 -27.16
C SER A 135 -1.77 -1.41 -28.41
N SER A 136 -3.01 -1.43 -28.80
CA SER A 136 -3.35 -2.16 -30.02
C SER A 136 -4.43 -1.54 -30.88
N ARG A 137 -4.18 -1.65 -32.19
CA ARG A 137 -5.13 -1.53 -33.32
C ARG A 137 -5.41 -0.13 -33.87
N GLN A 138 -4.53 0.85 -33.72
CA GLN A 138 -4.53 1.94 -34.68
C GLN A 138 -3.50 1.63 -35.79
N GLY A 139 -3.99 1.32 -36.98
CA GLY A 139 -3.17 1.13 -38.17
C GLY A 139 -2.44 2.40 -38.57
N GLY A 140 -1.15 2.47 -38.32
CA GLY A 140 -0.27 3.57 -38.67
C GLY A 140 1.07 3.42 -37.96
N SER A 141 2.01 2.73 -38.60
CA SER A 141 3.48 2.78 -38.46
C SER A 141 4.07 3.19 -37.11
N THR A 142 3.82 2.41 -36.07
CA THR A 142 4.60 2.31 -34.86
C THR A 142 4.57 0.87 -34.39
N VAL A 143 5.61 0.39 -33.74
CA VAL A 143 5.86 -1.02 -33.44
C VAL A 143 4.59 -1.74 -33.01
N SER A 144 4.04 -2.53 -33.96
CA SER A 144 2.84 -3.34 -33.73
C SER A 144 3.17 -4.46 -32.73
N PHE A 145 2.68 -4.38 -31.52
CA PHE A 145 2.54 -5.54 -30.67
C PHE A 145 1.41 -6.39 -31.24
N THR A 146 1.73 -7.37 -32.10
CA THR A 146 0.77 -8.38 -32.49
C THR A 146 0.79 -9.50 -31.48
N PRO A 147 -0.31 -9.73 -30.72
CA PRO A 147 -0.50 -11.01 -30.07
C PRO A 147 -0.40 -12.11 -31.13
N ALA A 148 0.23 -13.22 -30.82
CA ALA A 148 0.29 -14.38 -31.77
C ALA A 148 -1.13 -14.67 -32.24
N ALA A 149 -1.28 -14.81 -33.56
CA ALA A 149 -2.53 -14.78 -34.32
C ALA A 149 -3.53 -15.93 -34.03
N THR A 150 -3.65 -16.39 -32.80
CA THR A 150 -4.59 -17.45 -32.37
C THR A 150 -5.40 -17.15 -31.13
N ASP A 151 -5.18 -15.99 -30.42
CA ASP A 151 -5.94 -15.71 -29.21
C ASP A 151 -6.79 -14.45 -29.36
N THR A 152 -8.11 -14.66 -29.36
CA THR A 152 -9.15 -13.66 -29.09
C THR A 152 -9.13 -13.28 -27.60
N ASN A 153 -7.97 -12.88 -27.06
CA ASN A 153 -7.87 -12.41 -25.67
C ASN A 153 -8.42 -10.97 -25.57
N THR A 154 -9.72 -10.86 -25.65
CA THR A 154 -10.43 -9.66 -25.23
C THR A 154 -10.75 -9.82 -23.75
N ILE A 155 -10.00 -9.11 -22.89
CA ILE A 155 -10.41 -8.97 -21.48
C ILE A 155 -11.86 -8.46 -21.42
N LYS A 156 -12.62 -8.95 -20.44
CA LYS A 156 -14.01 -8.55 -20.23
C LYS A 156 -14.15 -7.52 -19.10
N CYS A 157 -13.14 -6.71 -18.93
CA CYS A 157 -13.15 -5.57 -18.02
C CYS A 157 -12.55 -4.34 -18.68
N ASN A 158 -13.02 -3.17 -18.28
CA ASN A 158 -12.36 -1.91 -18.58
C ASN A 158 -11.19 -1.74 -17.63
N LEU A 159 -10.12 -1.08 -18.07
CA LEU A 159 -8.93 -0.88 -17.25
C LEU A 159 -8.81 0.57 -16.80
N VAL A 160 -8.52 0.77 -15.53
CA VAL A 160 -8.13 2.04 -14.94
C VAL A 160 -6.76 1.86 -14.29
N LEU A 161 -5.78 2.66 -14.71
CA LEU A 161 -4.48 2.75 -14.05
C LEU A 161 -4.49 3.98 -13.16
N ALA A 162 -4.22 3.82 -11.87
CA ALA A 162 -4.13 4.90 -10.90
C ALA A 162 -2.76 4.86 -10.21
N LEU A 163 -1.90 5.83 -10.55
CA LEU A 163 -0.61 5.99 -9.88
C LEU A 163 -0.75 7.11 -8.85
N THR A 164 -0.55 6.79 -7.58
CA THR A 164 -0.92 7.64 -6.45
C THR A 164 0.30 8.25 -5.75
N CYS A 165 0.11 9.42 -5.16
CA CYS A 165 1.07 10.08 -4.28
C CYS A 165 0.69 9.94 -2.82
N GLU A 166 1.59 10.31 -1.90
CA GLU A 166 1.36 10.45 -0.45
C GLU A 166 0.90 9.18 0.27
N GLU A 167 1.12 7.97 -0.29
CA GLU A 167 0.73 6.71 0.35
C GLU A 167 1.45 6.51 1.67
N GLU A 168 2.79 6.63 1.68
CA GLU A 168 3.69 6.37 2.81
C GLU A 168 3.42 7.24 4.05
N ARG A 169 2.73 8.35 3.85
CA ARG A 169 2.32 9.27 4.91
C ARG A 169 0.81 9.34 5.10
N SER A 170 0.06 8.45 4.43
CA SER A 170 -1.41 8.45 4.45
C SER A 170 -1.99 9.83 4.16
N GLY A 171 -1.43 10.52 3.16
CA GLY A 171 -1.75 11.90 2.83
C GLY A 171 -3.17 12.06 2.27
N LYS A 172 -3.59 13.31 2.19
CA LYS A 172 -4.96 13.64 1.75
C LYS A 172 -5.11 13.84 0.24
N ASN A 173 -3.99 14.00 -0.50
CA ASN A 173 -4.03 14.28 -1.93
C ASN A 173 -3.80 13.03 -2.81
N GLY A 174 -3.36 11.90 -2.22
CA GLY A 174 -3.24 10.60 -2.87
C GLY A 174 -4.59 9.90 -3.02
N MET A 175 -4.64 8.58 -2.82
CA MET A 175 -5.88 7.80 -2.93
C MET A 175 -7.01 8.36 -2.04
N THR A 176 -6.70 8.92 -0.86
CA THR A 176 -7.69 9.58 -0.01
C THR A 176 -8.44 10.72 -0.72
N GLY A 177 -7.74 11.52 -1.51
CA GLY A 177 -8.33 12.64 -2.26
C GLY A 177 -8.99 12.21 -3.57
N LEU A 178 -8.48 11.15 -4.20
CA LEU A 178 -9.04 10.61 -5.43
C LEU A 178 -10.35 9.86 -5.19
N TRP A 179 -10.41 9.06 -4.11
CA TRP A 179 -11.59 8.26 -3.80
C TRP A 179 -12.75 9.14 -3.32
N GLY A 180 -13.88 9.00 -3.96
CA GLY A 180 -15.07 9.83 -3.73
C GLY A 180 -15.10 11.13 -4.54
N SER A 181 -14.00 11.49 -5.25
CA SER A 181 -13.97 12.68 -6.12
C SER A 181 -13.78 12.34 -7.61
N ARG A 182 -12.70 11.62 -7.93
CA ARG A 182 -12.35 11.20 -9.31
C ARG A 182 -12.60 9.72 -9.56
N LEU A 183 -12.46 8.91 -8.51
CA LEU A 183 -12.71 7.47 -8.47
C LEU A 183 -13.69 7.17 -7.34
N CYS A 184 -14.55 6.18 -7.50
CA CYS A 184 -15.49 5.76 -6.46
C CYS A 184 -15.87 4.28 -6.63
N SER A 185 -16.41 3.64 -5.58
CA SER A 185 -17.10 2.38 -5.75
C SER A 185 -18.38 2.57 -6.57
N ARG A 186 -18.76 1.59 -7.38
CA ARG A 186 -20.01 1.62 -8.16
C ARG A 186 -21.25 1.89 -7.27
N ASN A 187 -21.23 1.44 -6.03
CA ASN A 187 -22.32 1.65 -5.08
C ASN A 187 -22.31 3.04 -4.42
N GLU A 188 -21.23 3.79 -4.58
CA GLU A 188 -21.01 5.12 -3.99
C GLU A 188 -20.89 6.20 -5.07
N ALA A 189 -21.50 5.96 -6.25
CA ALA A 189 -21.31 6.77 -7.44
C ALA A 189 -21.43 8.28 -7.16
N ALA A 190 -20.35 9.01 -7.44
CA ALA A 190 -20.29 10.46 -7.40
C ALA A 190 -20.32 11.03 -8.82
N GLU A 191 -20.96 12.19 -8.99
CA GLU A 191 -21.04 12.87 -10.30
C GLU A 191 -19.62 13.18 -10.82
N GLY A 192 -19.32 12.73 -12.02
CA GLY A 192 -18.03 12.93 -12.69
C GLY A 192 -16.90 11.97 -12.23
N ALA A 193 -17.15 11.08 -11.29
CA ALA A 193 -16.19 10.07 -10.87
C ALA A 193 -16.34 8.76 -11.66
N THR A 194 -15.22 8.09 -11.93
CA THR A 194 -15.20 6.76 -12.54
C THR A 194 -15.54 5.72 -11.49
N ALA A 195 -16.59 4.94 -11.74
CA ALA A 195 -17.02 3.87 -10.87
C ALA A 195 -16.09 2.65 -11.02
N ILE A 196 -15.52 2.18 -9.91
CA ILE A 196 -14.61 1.02 -9.85
C ILE A 196 -15.35 -0.16 -9.23
N ASP A 197 -15.28 -1.32 -9.89
CA ASP A 197 -15.85 -2.57 -9.42
C ASP A 197 -14.81 -3.41 -8.67
N TYR A 198 -13.61 -3.48 -9.24
CA TYR A 198 -12.50 -4.28 -8.72
C TYR A 198 -11.21 -3.46 -8.69
N ALA A 199 -10.30 -3.80 -7.76
CA ALA A 199 -8.97 -3.21 -7.74
C ALA A 199 -7.88 -4.24 -7.45
N ILE A 200 -6.71 -4.03 -8.09
CA ILE A 200 -5.45 -4.63 -7.70
C ILE A 200 -4.60 -3.50 -7.14
N VAL A 201 -4.23 -3.60 -5.87
CA VAL A 201 -3.36 -2.63 -5.19
C VAL A 201 -1.94 -3.16 -5.22
N GLY A 202 -1.03 -2.41 -5.85
CA GLY A 202 0.39 -2.70 -5.92
C GLY A 202 1.03 -2.58 -4.54
N GLU A 203 1.85 -3.55 -4.22
CA GLU A 203 2.69 -3.60 -3.03
C GLU A 203 3.69 -4.77 -3.16
N PRO A 204 4.86 -4.74 -2.53
CA PRO A 204 5.86 -5.79 -2.67
C PRO A 204 5.48 -7.08 -1.92
N THR A 205 4.63 -7.91 -2.53
CA THR A 205 4.13 -9.17 -1.95
C THR A 205 4.79 -10.43 -2.51
N GLY A 206 5.73 -10.29 -3.45
CA GLY A 206 6.28 -11.41 -4.21
C GLY A 206 5.25 -12.07 -5.11
N MET A 207 4.35 -11.28 -5.68
CA MET A 207 3.20 -11.72 -6.48
C MET A 207 2.26 -12.68 -5.76
N LYS A 208 2.32 -12.78 -4.43
CA LYS A 208 1.30 -13.44 -3.64
C LYS A 208 0.10 -12.51 -3.45
N ALA A 209 -1.08 -13.08 -3.39
CA ALA A 209 -2.32 -12.32 -3.23
C ALA A 209 -2.63 -12.08 -1.74
N ALA A 210 -2.43 -10.87 -1.25
CA ALA A 210 -2.99 -10.50 0.04
C ALA A 210 -4.50 -10.29 -0.12
N THR A 211 -5.30 -11.21 0.44
CA THR A 211 -6.76 -11.15 0.42
C THR A 211 -7.35 -10.45 1.64
N ALA A 212 -6.50 -9.97 2.52
CA ALA A 212 -6.86 -9.13 3.66
C ALA A 212 -5.64 -8.33 4.13
N GLU A 213 -5.88 -7.15 4.69
CA GLU A 213 -4.85 -6.35 5.38
C GLU A 213 -5.40 -5.74 6.67
N ARG A 214 -4.54 -5.64 7.68
CA ARG A 214 -4.92 -5.04 8.95
C ARG A 214 -4.88 -3.52 8.86
N GLY A 215 -5.91 -2.89 9.44
CA GLY A 215 -5.90 -1.45 9.67
C GLY A 215 -4.89 -1.03 10.75
N LEU A 216 -4.82 0.26 10.95
CA LEU A 216 -4.01 0.88 12.01
C LEU A 216 -4.82 1.94 12.74
N MET A 217 -4.95 1.80 14.06
CA MET A 217 -5.49 2.84 14.91
C MET A 217 -4.58 3.07 16.09
N VAL A 218 -4.09 4.31 16.24
CA VAL A 218 -3.30 4.74 17.39
C VAL A 218 -4.17 5.61 18.27
N ILE A 219 -4.22 5.30 19.55
CA ILE A 219 -4.98 6.06 20.55
C ILE A 219 -4.01 6.69 21.56
N ASP A 220 -4.11 8.01 21.72
CA ASP A 220 -3.54 8.73 22.86
C ASP A 220 -4.53 8.66 24.01
N ALA A 221 -4.07 8.12 25.15
CA ALA A 221 -4.85 7.95 26.36
C ALA A 221 -4.27 8.79 27.49
N THR A 222 -5.13 9.49 28.22
CA THR A 222 -4.74 10.32 29.36
C THR A 222 -5.58 9.98 30.59
N ALA A 223 -4.94 9.48 31.62
CA ALA A 223 -5.51 9.36 32.95
C ALA A 223 -5.34 10.67 33.73
N HIS A 224 -6.40 11.11 34.38
CA HIS A 224 -6.43 12.32 35.19
C HIS A 224 -6.57 11.97 36.67
N GLY A 225 -5.73 12.56 37.48
CA GLY A 225 -5.75 12.45 38.95
C GLY A 225 -5.74 13.83 39.64
N THR A 226 -5.19 13.88 40.83
CA THR A 226 -5.00 15.11 41.60
C THR A 226 -3.65 15.03 42.29
N SER A 227 -2.81 16.04 42.09
CA SER A 227 -1.51 16.13 42.77
C SER A 227 -1.64 16.15 44.27
N GLY A 228 -0.66 15.57 44.95
CA GLY A 228 -0.56 15.55 46.42
C GLY A 228 0.84 15.16 46.88
N HIS A 229 1.09 15.29 48.19
CA HIS A 229 2.37 14.88 48.77
C HIS A 229 2.36 13.38 49.05
N ALA A 230 3.26 12.63 48.43
CA ALA A 230 3.29 11.16 48.50
C ALA A 230 3.33 10.60 49.96
N ALA A 231 4.01 11.30 50.87
CA ALA A 231 4.09 10.88 52.30
C ALA A 231 2.81 11.12 53.11
N ARG A 232 1.79 11.80 52.56
CA ARG A 232 0.56 12.19 53.30
C ARG A 232 -0.69 11.48 52.82
N ASN A 233 -0.57 10.56 51.84
CA ASN A 233 -1.71 9.92 51.16
C ASN A 233 -2.74 10.94 50.60
N GLU A 234 -2.26 12.08 50.16
CA GLU A 234 -3.06 13.14 49.52
C GLU A 234 -3.09 12.96 48.00
N GLY A 235 -4.20 13.37 47.39
CA GLY A 235 -4.34 13.34 45.94
C GLY A 235 -4.91 12.03 45.39
N VAL A 236 -5.02 11.99 44.08
CA VAL A 236 -5.46 10.81 43.31
C VAL A 236 -4.37 10.49 42.26
N ASN A 237 -3.78 9.33 42.37
CA ASN A 237 -2.64 8.97 41.54
C ASN A 237 -3.09 8.56 40.11
N ALA A 238 -2.81 9.41 39.13
CA ALA A 238 -3.14 9.15 37.71
C ALA A 238 -2.42 7.93 37.18
N LEU A 239 -1.21 7.61 37.65
CA LEU A 239 -0.48 6.41 37.24
C LEU A 239 -1.25 5.13 37.61
N TYR A 240 -1.86 5.08 38.81
CA TYR A 240 -2.64 3.92 39.21
C TYR A 240 -3.92 3.77 38.38
N ILE A 241 -4.58 4.89 38.05
CA ILE A 241 -5.72 4.85 37.12
C ILE A 241 -5.31 4.28 35.73
N ALA A 242 -4.19 4.77 35.19
CA ALA A 242 -3.67 4.26 33.92
C ALA A 242 -3.31 2.77 34.01
N MET A 243 -2.68 2.31 35.11
CA MET A 243 -2.36 0.90 35.33
C MET A 243 -3.61 0.01 35.35
N GLU A 244 -4.69 0.46 36.03
CA GLU A 244 -5.96 -0.27 36.02
C GLU A 244 -6.58 -0.35 34.63
N ASP A 245 -6.57 0.75 33.87
CA ASP A 245 -7.06 0.77 32.50
C ASP A 245 -6.21 -0.12 31.59
N ILE A 246 -4.88 -0.10 31.70
CA ILE A 246 -3.98 -0.99 30.96
C ILE A 246 -4.26 -2.46 31.32
N CYS A 247 -4.55 -2.78 32.59
CA CYS A 247 -4.96 -4.14 32.97
C CYS A 247 -6.28 -4.55 32.33
N ARG A 248 -7.28 -3.65 32.28
CA ARG A 248 -8.56 -3.91 31.60
C ARG A 248 -8.37 -4.10 30.09
N LEU A 249 -7.60 -3.21 29.44
CA LEU A 249 -7.26 -3.31 28.02
C LEU A 249 -6.56 -4.63 27.67
N ARG A 250 -5.61 -5.06 28.49
CA ARG A 250 -4.87 -6.31 28.31
C ARG A 250 -5.76 -7.56 28.43
N GLN A 251 -6.82 -7.48 29.22
CA GLN A 251 -7.78 -8.59 29.45
C GLN A 251 -8.98 -8.52 28.50
N HIS A 252 -9.14 -7.39 27.80
CA HIS A 252 -10.27 -7.19 26.92
C HIS A 252 -10.17 -8.09 25.69
N GLU A 253 -11.24 -8.77 25.35
CA GLU A 253 -11.39 -9.58 24.15
C GLU A 253 -12.51 -9.02 23.29
N PHE A 254 -12.17 -8.71 22.04
CA PHE A 254 -13.15 -8.31 21.03
C PHE A 254 -13.94 -9.53 20.57
N GLY A 255 -15.27 -9.44 20.59
CA GLY A 255 -16.17 -10.58 20.36
C GLY A 255 -16.21 -11.08 18.91
N ARG A 256 -15.93 -10.21 17.92
CA ARG A 256 -15.94 -10.59 16.49
C ARG A 256 -14.52 -11.00 16.05
N ILE A 257 -14.40 -12.21 15.51
CA ILE A 257 -13.12 -12.79 15.08
C ILE A 257 -13.16 -12.92 13.56
N SER A 258 -12.15 -12.32 12.89
CA SER A 258 -11.98 -12.47 11.45
C SER A 258 -11.52 -13.89 11.09
N GLN A 259 -12.08 -14.46 10.05
CA GLN A 259 -11.60 -15.72 9.49
C GLN A 259 -10.24 -15.57 8.79
N LYS A 260 -9.97 -14.40 8.22
CA LYS A 260 -8.72 -14.10 7.49
C LYS A 260 -7.61 -13.57 8.40
N MET A 261 -7.97 -12.72 9.39
CA MET A 261 -7.00 -11.99 10.23
C MET A 261 -6.98 -12.41 11.70
N GLY A 262 -7.94 -13.23 12.15
CA GLY A 262 -8.06 -13.61 13.55
C GLY A 262 -8.61 -12.48 14.45
N LYS A 263 -8.09 -12.35 15.68
CA LYS A 263 -8.52 -11.33 16.65
C LYS A 263 -7.96 -9.95 16.33
N VAL A 264 -8.66 -8.89 16.75
CA VAL A 264 -8.09 -7.54 16.85
C VAL A 264 -6.87 -7.60 17.77
N ASN A 265 -5.75 -7.00 17.34
CA ASN A 265 -4.54 -6.93 18.15
C ASN A 265 -4.46 -5.56 18.83
N LEU A 266 -4.16 -5.52 20.14
CA LEU A 266 -4.07 -4.32 20.94
C LEU A 266 -2.82 -4.39 21.82
N ASN A 267 -1.98 -3.33 21.77
CA ASN A 267 -0.80 -3.21 22.58
C ASN A 267 -0.68 -1.79 23.17
N VAL A 268 -0.38 -1.67 24.46
CA VAL A 268 0.07 -0.40 25.03
C VAL A 268 1.58 -0.31 24.82
N THR A 269 2.02 0.71 24.09
CA THR A 269 3.41 0.81 23.61
C THR A 269 4.23 1.89 24.30
N GLN A 270 3.58 2.85 24.95
CA GLN A 270 4.22 3.95 25.67
C GLN A 270 3.43 4.28 26.92
N ILE A 271 4.13 4.69 27.99
CA ILE A 271 3.53 5.24 29.22
C ILE A 271 4.48 6.28 29.82
N ASN A 272 3.93 7.41 30.27
CA ASN A 272 4.69 8.47 30.91
C ASN A 272 3.87 9.13 32.05
N ALA A 273 4.46 9.26 33.25
CA ALA A 273 3.84 9.90 34.40
C ALA A 273 4.88 10.39 35.40
N GLY A 274 4.51 11.46 36.16
CA GLY A 274 5.28 11.97 37.27
C GLY A 274 6.52 12.78 36.88
N THR A 275 6.91 13.70 37.79
CA THR A 275 8.05 14.61 37.65
C THR A 275 9.02 14.57 38.81
N ALA A 276 8.55 14.12 40.00
CA ALA A 276 9.35 14.04 41.22
C ALA A 276 8.89 12.86 42.08
N HIS A 277 9.81 12.21 42.81
CA HIS A 277 9.55 11.02 43.61
C HIS A 277 8.59 11.24 44.79
N ASN A 278 8.45 12.48 45.26
CA ASN A 278 7.63 12.86 46.42
C ASN A 278 6.30 13.53 46.04
N VAL A 279 5.94 13.56 44.77
CA VAL A 279 4.71 14.14 44.24
C VAL A 279 3.84 13.05 43.63
N VAL A 280 2.58 12.93 44.05
CA VAL A 280 1.58 12.07 43.41
C VAL A 280 1.25 12.65 42.03
N PRO A 281 1.42 11.91 40.93
CA PRO A 281 1.14 12.42 39.61
C PRO A 281 -0.36 12.63 39.39
N ASP A 282 -0.73 13.78 38.87
CA ASP A 282 -2.09 14.16 38.49
C ASP A 282 -2.42 13.85 37.03
N ARG A 283 -1.41 13.43 36.26
CA ARG A 283 -1.53 13.04 34.85
C ARG A 283 -0.65 11.84 34.51
N CYS A 284 -1.20 10.92 33.77
CA CYS A 284 -0.46 9.81 33.13
C CYS A 284 -0.93 9.67 31.69
N ASP A 285 0.01 9.79 30.74
CA ASP A 285 -0.24 9.59 29.33
C ASP A 285 0.28 8.24 28.89
N PHE A 286 -0.50 7.52 28.06
CA PHE A 286 -0.07 6.27 27.45
C PHE A 286 -0.60 6.15 26.02
N VAL A 287 0.05 5.33 25.19
CA VAL A 287 -0.29 5.14 23.78
C VAL A 287 -0.68 3.69 23.54
N ILE A 288 -1.77 3.50 22.79
CA ILE A 288 -2.31 2.20 22.43
C ILE A 288 -2.17 2.05 20.90
N ASP A 289 -1.41 1.05 20.43
CA ASP A 289 -1.41 0.58 19.06
C ASP A 289 -2.46 -0.50 18.88
N ILE A 290 -3.38 -0.31 17.94
CA ILE A 290 -4.45 -1.25 17.65
C ILE A 290 -4.37 -1.63 16.18
N ARG A 291 -4.43 -2.95 15.93
CA ARG A 291 -4.51 -3.53 14.58
C ARG A 291 -5.90 -4.15 14.42
N PRO A 292 -6.84 -3.41 13.86
CA PRO A 292 -8.21 -3.85 13.63
C PRO A 292 -8.28 -5.03 12.65
N THR A 293 -9.48 -5.56 12.50
CA THR A 293 -9.84 -6.50 11.43
C THR A 293 -11.06 -5.94 10.67
N GLU A 294 -11.36 -6.50 9.53
CA GLU A 294 -12.52 -6.11 8.70
C GLU A 294 -13.87 -6.28 9.41
N GLN A 295 -13.87 -6.97 10.55
CA GLN A 295 -15.07 -7.16 11.37
C GLN A 295 -15.48 -5.92 12.18
N TYR A 296 -14.60 -4.92 12.28
CA TYR A 296 -14.80 -3.71 13.09
C TYR A 296 -14.49 -2.45 12.31
N ARG A 297 -15.35 -1.44 12.47
CA ARG A 297 -14.97 -0.06 12.17
C ARG A 297 -14.14 0.49 13.34
N ASN A 298 -13.21 1.38 13.04
CA ASN A 298 -12.34 1.97 14.06
C ASN A 298 -13.14 2.74 15.13
N GLU A 299 -14.26 3.37 14.75
CA GLU A 299 -15.17 4.06 15.66
C GLU A 299 -15.80 3.10 16.67
N GLU A 300 -16.16 1.88 16.24
CA GLU A 300 -16.76 0.87 17.14
C GLU A 300 -15.74 0.41 18.19
N ILE A 301 -14.49 0.17 17.77
CA ILE A 301 -13.40 -0.18 18.68
C ILE A 301 -13.17 0.93 19.70
N LEU A 302 -13.06 2.19 19.24
CA LEU A 302 -12.88 3.33 20.14
C LEU A 302 -14.01 3.44 21.18
N GLN A 303 -15.28 3.33 20.74
CA GLN A 303 -16.44 3.36 21.62
C GLN A 303 -16.46 2.19 22.63
N GLU A 304 -16.02 1.00 22.22
CA GLU A 304 -15.94 -0.17 23.09
C GLU A 304 -14.87 0.05 24.18
N LEU A 305 -13.70 0.54 23.81
CA LEU A 305 -12.62 0.84 24.76
C LEU A 305 -12.94 1.99 25.69
N GLN A 306 -13.65 3.03 25.22
CA GLN A 306 -14.12 4.13 26.05
C GLN A 306 -15.08 3.69 27.19
N LYS A 307 -15.79 2.58 27.03
CA LYS A 307 -16.69 2.04 28.07
C LYS A 307 -15.94 1.32 29.19
N ILE A 308 -14.75 0.82 28.95
CA ILE A 308 -13.97 0.04 29.90
C ILE A 308 -12.84 0.82 30.57
N CYS A 309 -12.43 1.97 29.98
CA CYS A 309 -11.37 2.82 30.52
C CYS A 309 -11.95 4.02 31.28
N SER A 310 -11.27 4.40 32.36
CA SER A 310 -11.52 5.64 33.08
C SER A 310 -10.76 6.82 32.47
N SER A 311 -9.69 6.55 31.73
CA SER A 311 -8.87 7.52 31.00
C SER A 311 -9.61 8.09 29.81
N THR A 312 -9.27 9.33 29.42
CA THR A 312 -9.73 9.94 28.17
C THR A 312 -8.99 9.30 26.99
N LEU A 313 -9.72 8.75 26.04
CA LEU A 313 -9.17 8.11 24.84
C LEU A 313 -9.40 8.97 23.60
N ARG A 314 -8.35 9.30 22.86
CA ARG A 314 -8.39 10.07 21.62
C ARG A 314 -7.67 9.31 20.49
N ALA A 315 -8.41 8.85 19.51
CA ALA A 315 -7.80 8.28 18.30
C ALA A 315 -7.12 9.38 17.48
N ARG A 316 -5.90 9.11 17.00
CA ARG A 316 -5.17 10.01 16.09
C ARG A 316 -5.79 10.04 14.71
N ASN A 317 -6.23 8.86 14.23
CA ASN A 317 -6.88 8.69 12.93
C ASN A 317 -7.87 7.51 13.01
N LEU A 318 -9.07 7.68 12.48
CA LEU A 318 -10.10 6.63 12.39
C LEU A 318 -10.26 6.09 10.96
N ALA A 319 -9.63 6.72 9.97
CA ALA A 319 -9.82 6.37 8.55
C ALA A 319 -8.96 5.19 8.07
N ASN A 320 -7.93 4.77 8.84
CA ASN A 320 -7.06 3.65 8.47
C ASN A 320 -7.74 2.33 8.85
N ARG A 321 -8.73 1.94 8.06
CA ARG A 321 -9.52 0.73 8.27
C ARG A 321 -8.78 -0.52 7.78
N SER A 322 -9.23 -1.68 8.23
CA SER A 322 -8.83 -2.96 7.65
C SER A 322 -9.60 -3.22 6.36
N SER A 323 -8.97 -3.92 5.45
CA SER A 323 -9.53 -4.28 4.15
C SER A 323 -9.55 -5.80 3.97
N ALA A 324 -10.50 -6.32 3.20
CA ALA A 324 -10.57 -7.72 2.82
C ALA A 324 -11.27 -7.87 1.47
N THR A 325 -10.77 -8.78 0.64
CA THR A 325 -11.43 -9.23 -0.59
C THR A 325 -12.81 -9.79 -0.25
N PHE A 326 -13.82 -9.43 -1.03
CA PHE A 326 -15.20 -9.81 -0.78
C PHE A 326 -15.40 -11.34 -0.85
N VAL A 327 -16.47 -11.81 -0.25
CA VAL A 327 -16.87 -13.21 -0.37
C VAL A 327 -17.36 -13.46 -1.79
N ASP A 328 -17.00 -14.61 -2.37
CA ASP A 328 -17.32 -14.99 -3.77
C ASP A 328 -16.74 -14.05 -4.85
N SER A 329 -15.71 -13.29 -4.49
CA SER A 329 -15.01 -12.35 -5.37
C SER A 329 -14.48 -13.03 -6.65
N PRO A 330 -14.63 -12.41 -7.83
CA PRO A 330 -13.92 -12.81 -9.04
C PRO A 330 -12.40 -12.76 -8.87
N LEU A 331 -11.87 -11.81 -8.08
CA LEU A 331 -10.45 -11.69 -7.80
C LEU A 331 -9.92 -12.89 -7.00
N GLN A 332 -10.72 -13.37 -6.03
CA GLN A 332 -10.37 -14.58 -5.28
C GLN A 332 -10.37 -15.81 -6.20
N LYS A 333 -11.35 -15.94 -7.08
CA LYS A 333 -11.44 -17.05 -8.04
C LYS A 333 -10.25 -17.03 -9.02
N ALA A 334 -9.89 -15.88 -9.54
CA ALA A 334 -8.70 -15.72 -10.40
C ALA A 334 -7.41 -16.10 -9.65
N THR A 335 -7.27 -15.71 -8.38
CA THR A 335 -6.16 -16.09 -7.51
C THR A 335 -6.05 -17.62 -7.38
N GLU A 336 -7.17 -18.29 -7.13
CA GLU A 336 -7.25 -19.76 -6.99
C GLU A 336 -6.96 -20.47 -8.33
N GLU A 337 -7.53 -20.00 -9.44
CA GLU A 337 -7.34 -20.57 -10.78
C GLU A 337 -5.88 -20.52 -11.25
N LEU A 338 -5.20 -19.42 -10.96
CA LEU A 338 -3.78 -19.24 -11.29
C LEU A 338 -2.84 -19.88 -10.26
N GLY A 339 -3.36 -20.48 -9.19
CA GLY A 339 -2.56 -21.10 -8.14
C GLY A 339 -1.69 -20.09 -7.37
N ILE A 340 -2.09 -18.81 -7.33
CA ILE A 340 -1.40 -17.76 -6.59
C ILE A 340 -1.63 -17.98 -5.09
N GLU A 341 -0.56 -17.98 -4.29
CA GLU A 341 -0.63 -18.14 -2.83
C GLU A 341 -1.36 -16.94 -2.22
N ALA A 342 -2.43 -17.22 -1.46
CA ALA A 342 -3.20 -16.20 -0.74
C ALA A 342 -2.73 -16.07 0.72
N PHE A 343 -2.68 -14.84 1.24
CA PHE A 343 -2.30 -14.56 2.63
C PHE A 343 -3.02 -13.34 3.20
N SER A 344 -2.82 -13.07 4.49
CA SER A 344 -3.26 -11.83 5.15
C SER A 344 -2.05 -10.95 5.41
N SER A 345 -2.06 -9.73 4.84
CA SER A 345 -0.98 -8.77 5.00
C SER A 345 -1.00 -8.13 6.40
N PRO A 346 0.14 -8.02 7.08
CA PRO A 346 0.24 -7.31 8.35
C PRO A 346 0.32 -5.78 8.18
N THR A 347 0.58 -5.29 6.96
CA THR A 347 0.78 -3.87 6.62
C THR A 347 -0.44 -3.29 5.93
N THR A 348 -0.64 -1.97 6.10
CA THR A 348 -1.65 -1.18 5.39
C THR A 348 -1.14 -0.73 4.03
N SER A 349 -2.05 -0.33 3.14
CA SER A 349 -1.77 0.24 1.83
C SER A 349 -2.92 1.17 1.41
N ASP A 350 -2.88 1.71 0.20
CA ASP A 350 -4.00 2.47 -0.38
C ASP A 350 -5.32 1.67 -0.40
N TRP A 351 -5.26 0.34 -0.24
CA TRP A 351 -6.46 -0.49 -0.11
C TRP A 351 -7.39 -0.03 1.03
N MET A 352 -6.83 0.46 2.13
CA MET A 352 -7.64 0.99 3.24
C MET A 352 -8.52 2.20 2.86
N ARG A 353 -8.26 2.83 1.72
CA ARG A 353 -8.99 4.02 1.23
C ARG A 353 -10.11 3.67 0.25
N ILE A 354 -10.01 2.55 -0.42
CA ILE A 354 -10.96 2.12 -1.45
C ILE A 354 -12.03 1.21 -0.85
N SER A 355 -13.27 1.31 -1.35
CA SER A 355 -14.43 0.55 -0.83
C SER A 355 -14.97 -0.49 -1.81
N CYS A 356 -14.35 -0.65 -3.00
CA CYS A 356 -14.67 -1.74 -3.92
C CYS A 356 -13.96 -3.04 -3.51
N ASP A 357 -14.33 -4.13 -4.19
CA ASP A 357 -13.63 -5.42 -4.03
C ASP A 357 -12.19 -5.32 -4.54
N ALA A 358 -11.23 -5.81 -3.75
CA ALA A 358 -9.82 -5.67 -4.11
C ALA A 358 -8.94 -6.81 -3.58
N VAL A 359 -7.76 -6.90 -4.19
CA VAL A 359 -6.64 -7.74 -3.77
C VAL A 359 -5.36 -6.90 -3.80
N LYS A 360 -4.45 -7.15 -2.85
CA LYS A 360 -3.14 -6.50 -2.84
C LYS A 360 -2.08 -7.48 -3.35
N MET A 361 -1.35 -7.08 -4.40
CA MET A 361 -0.39 -7.95 -5.07
C MET A 361 0.61 -7.13 -5.88
N GLY A 362 1.90 -7.47 -5.80
CA GLY A 362 2.93 -6.85 -6.63
C GLY A 362 4.27 -7.54 -6.52
N PRO A 363 5.20 -7.23 -7.46
CA PRO A 363 6.56 -7.78 -7.45
C PRO A 363 7.38 -7.23 -6.27
N GLY A 364 8.50 -7.88 -6.00
CA GLY A 364 9.36 -7.52 -4.87
C GLY A 364 8.99 -8.23 -3.58
N ASP A 365 9.62 -7.84 -2.47
CA ASP A 365 9.46 -8.48 -1.16
C ASP A 365 9.30 -7.42 -0.07
N SER A 366 8.21 -7.49 0.69
CA SER A 366 7.91 -6.57 1.80
C SER A 366 9.02 -6.50 2.86
N SER A 367 9.86 -7.52 2.97
CA SER A 367 11.00 -7.49 3.90
C SER A 367 12.10 -6.52 3.49
N ARG A 368 12.08 -5.99 2.27
CA ARG A 368 13.03 -5.01 1.74
C ARG A 368 12.55 -3.57 1.89
N SER A 369 11.24 -3.37 2.11
CA SER A 369 10.62 -2.05 2.28
C SER A 369 11.18 -1.32 3.50
N HIS A 370 11.42 -0.02 3.36
CA HIS A 370 11.91 0.87 4.42
C HIS A 370 13.26 0.45 5.01
N LYS A 371 14.06 -0.29 4.25
CA LYS A 371 15.39 -0.73 4.65
C LYS A 371 16.46 -0.16 3.72
N LYS A 372 17.68 -0.08 4.26
CA LYS A 372 18.84 0.26 3.44
C LYS A 372 19.05 -0.78 2.32
N ASN A 373 19.68 -0.33 1.25
CA ASN A 373 20.02 -1.18 0.11
C ASN A 373 18.79 -1.82 -0.56
N GLU A 374 17.71 -1.06 -0.65
CA GLU A 374 16.49 -1.49 -1.31
C GLU A 374 16.77 -1.86 -2.77
N TYR A 375 16.12 -2.92 -3.25
CA TYR A 375 16.27 -3.44 -4.60
C TYR A 375 15.10 -4.33 -5.00
N VAL A 376 14.92 -4.50 -6.31
CA VAL A 376 14.08 -5.51 -6.92
C VAL A 376 14.88 -6.25 -8.00
N LEU A 377 14.61 -7.53 -8.20
CA LEU A 377 15.22 -8.29 -9.30
C LEU A 377 14.46 -8.03 -10.60
N VAL A 378 15.18 -7.96 -11.72
CA VAL A 378 14.57 -7.84 -13.06
C VAL A 378 13.65 -9.03 -13.35
N SER A 379 13.98 -10.21 -12.84
CA SER A 379 13.12 -11.39 -12.92
C SER A 379 11.80 -11.23 -12.15
N GLU A 380 11.80 -10.53 -11.02
CA GLU A 380 10.58 -10.23 -10.23
C GLU A 380 9.67 -9.25 -10.99
N ILE A 381 10.24 -8.22 -11.63
CA ILE A 381 9.48 -7.31 -12.52
C ILE A 381 8.87 -8.08 -13.69
N SER A 382 9.66 -8.93 -14.36
CA SER A 382 9.20 -9.74 -15.49
C SER A 382 8.06 -10.69 -15.10
N GLU A 383 8.18 -11.36 -13.94
CA GLU A 383 7.12 -12.22 -13.41
C GLU A 383 5.90 -11.41 -12.99
N GLY A 384 6.10 -10.22 -12.39
CA GLY A 384 5.02 -9.29 -12.04
C GLY A 384 4.19 -8.89 -13.25
N ILE A 385 4.84 -8.46 -14.35
CA ILE A 385 4.16 -8.11 -15.60
C ILE A 385 3.35 -9.30 -16.13
N LYS A 386 3.98 -10.48 -16.18
CA LYS A 386 3.32 -11.70 -16.66
C LYS A 386 2.12 -12.06 -15.79
N THR A 387 2.29 -12.06 -14.48
CA THR A 387 1.22 -12.43 -13.54
C THR A 387 0.05 -11.45 -13.63
N TYR A 388 0.28 -10.14 -13.74
CA TYR A 388 -0.80 -9.18 -13.98
C TYR A 388 -1.54 -9.44 -15.29
N ILE A 389 -0.82 -9.73 -16.39
CA ILE A 389 -1.44 -10.07 -17.67
C ILE A 389 -2.30 -11.34 -17.55
N ASP A 390 -1.76 -12.39 -16.95
CA ASP A 390 -2.47 -13.65 -16.75
C ASP A 390 -3.70 -13.45 -15.85
N PHE A 391 -3.56 -12.66 -14.78
CA PHE A 391 -4.66 -12.35 -13.85
C PHE A 391 -5.80 -11.59 -14.54
N LEU A 392 -5.48 -10.58 -15.34
CA LEU A 392 -6.45 -9.80 -16.11
C LEU A 392 -7.16 -10.66 -17.18
N ASN A 393 -6.49 -11.63 -17.76
CA ASN A 393 -7.08 -12.56 -18.72
C ASN A 393 -8.04 -13.58 -18.07
N THR A 394 -7.94 -13.80 -16.76
CA THR A 394 -8.81 -14.74 -16.02
C THR A 394 -10.12 -14.08 -15.60
N LEU A 395 -10.18 -12.75 -15.55
CA LEU A 395 -11.37 -11.97 -15.19
C LEU A 395 -12.25 -11.68 -16.43
#